data_38c7b77e1e7380f84d65a1d7487e3c94
#
_entry.id   38c7b77e1e7380f84d65a1d7487e3c94
#
_cell.length_a   1.000
_cell.length_b   1.000
_cell.length_c   1.000
_cell.angle_alpha   90.00
_cell.angle_beta   90.00
_cell.angle_gamma   90.00
#
_symmetry.space_group_name_H-M   'P 1'
#
loop_
_entity.id
_entity.type
_entity.pdbx_description
1 polymer ?
#
loop_
_entity_poly.entity_id
_entity_poly.type
_entity_poly.pdbx_seq_one_letter_code
_entity_poly.pdbx_strand_id
1 'polypeptide(L)'
;MLIHALMRNAVLLFTTVCLAHSSWGDEPLRIAVAANFRNTLADINEVFERETGHDVVLSSASTGVLYNQISHGAPFDIFFSADKDTALLLASDSTSPAAGDAFCYAMGTLVLAGGDGSLNQLADPANSLAIANPSTAPYGEAAMVVLGREEFASGQNRKLVRGTNVIQSYQFWFTGSTDLALLPKALAKDATPIPKQWHPPVEQFAVALSTTSDNKVLARYLDWLGSDRVKAMITEAGYEPCS
;
A
#
# COMPACT_ATOMS: atom_id res chain seq x y z
N MET A 1 54.27 71.94 25.52
CA MET A 1 54.92 70.83 24.77
C MET A 1 54.05 69.61 24.88
N LEU A 2 53.45 69.19 23.74
CA LEU A 2 52.44 68.16 23.65
C LEU A 2 53.06 66.76 23.81
N ILE A 3 52.40 65.91 24.60
CA ILE A 3 52.59 64.46 24.50
C ILE A 3 51.21 63.85 24.29
N HIS A 4 51.08 63.33 23.09
CA HIS A 4 49.85 62.56 22.65
C HIS A 4 49.89 61.14 23.20
N ALA A 5 48.85 60.82 24.02
CA ALA A 5 48.61 59.44 24.41
C ALA A 5 47.72 58.73 23.34
N LEU A 6 48.27 57.76 22.66
CA LEU A 6 47.48 56.86 21.80
C LEU A 6 46.73 55.81 22.64
N MET A 7 45.42 55.93 22.68
CA MET A 7 44.55 54.85 23.15
C MET A 7 44.34 53.88 22.00
N ARG A 8 44.84 52.66 22.11
CA ARG A 8 44.54 51.54 21.21
C ARG A 8 43.33 50.82 21.74
N ASN A 9 42.19 51.01 21.06
CA ASN A 9 41.02 50.20 21.25
C ASN A 9 41.23 48.80 20.63
N ALA A 10 41.35 47.78 21.48
CA ALA A 10 41.26 46.39 21.08
C ALA A 10 39.83 45.97 20.97
N VAL A 11 39.28 45.90 19.77
CA VAL A 11 37.98 45.29 19.49
C VAL A 11 38.15 43.77 19.47
N LEU A 12 37.68 43.10 20.55
CA LEU A 12 37.55 41.66 20.56
C LEU A 12 36.32 41.27 19.72
N LEU A 13 36.55 40.77 18.49
CA LEU A 13 35.51 40.09 17.71
C LEU A 13 35.28 38.70 18.34
N PHE A 14 34.19 38.56 19.06
CA PHE A 14 33.64 37.24 19.42
C PHE A 14 32.94 36.66 18.19
N THR A 15 33.65 35.81 17.42
CA THR A 15 33.03 35.00 16.40
C THR A 15 32.26 33.85 17.07
N THR A 16 30.95 34.03 17.23
CA THR A 16 30.04 32.93 17.62
C THR A 16 29.94 31.96 16.45
N VAL A 17 30.70 30.88 16.52
CA VAL A 17 30.53 29.74 15.60
C VAL A 17 29.22 29.05 15.98
N CYS A 18 28.13 29.41 15.29
CA CYS A 18 26.92 28.59 15.27
C CYS A 18 27.26 27.23 14.61
N LEU A 19 27.58 26.25 15.44
CA LEU A 19 27.54 24.85 15.01
C LEU A 19 26.09 24.52 14.65
N ALA A 20 25.72 24.70 13.38
CA ALA A 20 24.53 24.10 12.85
C ALA A 20 24.72 22.58 12.99
N HIS A 21 24.13 22.02 14.02
CA HIS A 21 23.93 20.59 14.11
C HIS A 21 22.95 20.26 12.96
N SER A 22 23.49 19.90 11.80
CA SER A 22 22.75 19.17 10.80
C SER A 22 22.34 17.87 11.50
N SER A 23 21.13 17.84 12.03
CA SER A 23 20.44 16.60 12.36
C SER A 23 20.37 15.82 11.04
N TRP A 24 21.30 14.92 10.82
CA TRP A 24 21.17 13.90 9.82
C TRP A 24 20.08 12.96 10.35
N GLY A 25 18.82 13.37 10.17
CA GLY A 25 17.71 12.43 10.28
C GLY A 25 17.97 11.33 9.25
N ASP A 26 17.80 10.09 9.66
CA ASP A 26 17.82 8.98 8.70
C ASP A 26 16.85 9.31 7.56
N GLU A 27 17.20 8.96 6.31
CA GLU A 27 16.26 9.16 5.20
C GLU A 27 14.96 8.42 5.49
N PRO A 28 13.80 9.00 5.13
CA PRO A 28 12.52 8.37 5.38
C PRO A 28 12.43 7.05 4.63
N LEU A 29 11.85 6.03 5.26
CA LEU A 29 11.58 4.74 4.62
C LEU A 29 10.50 4.94 3.54
N ARG A 30 10.83 4.65 2.29
CA ARG A 30 9.95 4.83 1.14
C ARG A 30 9.26 3.53 0.79
N ILE A 31 7.95 3.49 0.98
CA ILE A 31 7.15 2.29 0.79
C ILE A 31 6.23 2.43 -0.42
N ALA A 32 6.32 1.49 -1.35
CA ALA A 32 5.31 1.28 -2.38
C ALA A 32 4.24 0.33 -1.85
N VAL A 33 2.97 0.73 -1.86
CA VAL A 33 1.87 -0.08 -1.33
C VAL A 33 0.70 -0.18 -2.29
N ALA A 34 0.24 -1.39 -2.56
CA ALA A 34 -0.99 -1.62 -3.31
C ALA A 34 -2.19 -0.96 -2.61
N ALA A 35 -3.05 -0.34 -3.40
CA ALA A 35 -4.08 0.58 -2.92
C ALA A 35 -5.05 -0.03 -1.90
N ASN A 36 -5.28 -1.35 -1.95
CA ASN A 36 -6.13 -2.05 -0.98
C ASN A 36 -5.57 -1.99 0.44
N PHE A 37 -4.24 -2.03 0.61
CA PHE A 37 -3.58 -2.07 1.92
C PHE A 37 -3.15 -0.69 2.44
N ARG A 38 -3.29 0.36 1.62
CA ARG A 38 -2.81 1.72 1.93
C ARG A 38 -3.25 2.24 3.29
N ASN A 39 -4.54 2.16 3.60
CA ASN A 39 -5.07 2.72 4.86
C ASN A 39 -4.57 1.91 6.06
N THR A 40 -4.63 0.59 5.98
CA THR A 40 -4.11 -0.31 7.02
C THR A 40 -2.62 -0.07 7.28
N LEU A 41 -1.82 0.08 6.20
CA LEU A 41 -0.39 0.32 6.34
C LEU A 41 -0.10 1.73 6.87
N ALA A 42 -0.93 2.73 6.55
CA ALA A 42 -0.81 4.07 7.13
C ALA A 42 -1.00 4.04 8.66
N ASP A 43 -2.03 3.33 9.15
CA ASP A 43 -2.27 3.17 10.58
C ASP A 43 -1.11 2.42 11.28
N ILE A 44 -0.56 1.38 10.65
CA ILE A 44 0.62 0.65 11.13
C ILE A 44 1.84 1.58 11.18
N ASN A 45 2.07 2.37 10.14
CA ASN A 45 3.22 3.28 10.06
C ASN A 45 3.12 4.41 11.09
N GLU A 46 1.94 4.96 11.34
CA GLU A 46 1.76 5.96 12.40
C GLU A 46 2.23 5.44 13.77
N VAL A 47 1.98 4.17 14.05
CA VAL A 47 2.47 3.55 15.28
C VAL A 47 3.99 3.36 15.25
N PHE A 48 4.54 2.88 14.12
CA PHE A 48 5.98 2.71 13.95
C PHE A 48 6.74 4.03 14.10
N GLU A 49 6.30 5.09 13.43
CA GLU A 49 6.90 6.43 13.50
C GLU A 49 6.88 6.99 14.92
N ARG A 50 5.76 6.85 15.61
CA ARG A 50 5.61 7.31 17.00
C ARG A 50 6.53 6.56 17.98
N GLU A 51 6.75 5.27 17.78
CA GLU A 51 7.57 4.44 18.68
C GLU A 51 9.07 4.48 18.36
N THR A 52 9.42 4.77 17.12
CA THR A 52 10.81 4.68 16.67
C THR A 52 11.44 6.02 16.33
N GLY A 53 10.61 7.02 16.02
CA GLY A 53 11.05 8.34 15.55
C GLY A 53 11.53 8.34 14.09
N HIS A 54 11.36 7.23 13.34
CA HIS A 54 11.72 7.16 11.93
C HIS A 54 10.51 7.52 11.06
N ASP A 55 10.71 8.38 10.08
CA ASP A 55 9.67 8.79 9.13
C ASP A 55 9.45 7.73 8.05
N VAL A 56 8.18 7.57 7.63
CA VAL A 56 7.77 6.66 6.55
C VAL A 56 6.99 7.41 5.48
N VAL A 57 7.35 7.24 4.23
CA VAL A 57 6.65 7.82 3.09
C VAL A 57 5.96 6.74 2.27
N LEU A 58 4.63 6.81 2.17
CA LEU A 58 3.82 5.89 1.38
C LEU A 58 3.52 6.43 -0.01
N SER A 59 3.82 5.63 -1.03
CA SER A 59 3.32 5.79 -2.40
C SER A 59 2.36 4.67 -2.72
N SER A 60 1.15 5.03 -3.18
CA SER A 60 0.10 4.03 -3.38
C SER A 60 -0.51 4.10 -4.77
N ALA A 61 -0.60 2.94 -5.42
CA ALA A 61 -1.28 2.73 -6.70
C ALA A 61 -1.77 1.27 -6.80
N SER A 62 -2.25 0.83 -7.97
CA SER A 62 -2.47 -0.60 -8.21
C SER A 62 -1.12 -1.34 -8.29
N THR A 63 -1.13 -2.64 -7.95
CA THR A 63 0.05 -3.51 -7.96
C THR A 63 0.86 -3.39 -9.24
N GLY A 64 0.23 -3.56 -10.41
CA GLY A 64 0.93 -3.51 -11.70
C GLY A 64 1.50 -2.13 -12.04
N VAL A 65 0.88 -1.03 -11.57
CA VAL A 65 1.43 0.33 -11.74
C VAL A 65 2.70 0.50 -10.90
N LEU A 66 2.68 0.04 -9.64
CA LEU A 66 3.86 0.10 -8.76
C LEU A 66 4.99 -0.80 -9.27
N TYR A 67 4.66 -2.01 -9.72
CA TYR A 67 5.64 -2.90 -10.37
C TYR A 67 6.36 -2.21 -11.53
N ASN A 68 5.60 -1.56 -12.42
CA ASN A 68 6.21 -0.83 -13.53
C ASN A 68 7.11 0.32 -13.06
N GLN A 69 6.71 1.08 -12.04
CA GLN A 69 7.55 2.14 -11.47
C GLN A 69 8.86 1.59 -10.88
N ILE A 70 8.78 0.50 -10.12
CA ILE A 70 9.94 -0.17 -9.51
C ILE A 70 10.89 -0.70 -10.60
N SER A 71 10.35 -1.38 -11.62
CA SER A 71 11.15 -1.90 -12.75
C SER A 71 11.83 -0.81 -13.57
N HIS A 72 11.34 0.44 -13.47
CA HIS A 72 11.98 1.62 -14.09
C HIS A 72 12.83 2.43 -13.09
N GLY A 73 13.17 1.86 -11.94
CA GLY A 73 14.11 2.44 -10.99
C GLY A 73 13.51 3.45 -10.01
N ALA A 74 12.19 3.40 -9.75
CA ALA A 74 11.61 4.22 -8.69
C ALA A 74 12.21 3.83 -7.32
N PRO A 75 12.69 4.81 -6.52
CA PRO A 75 13.49 4.56 -5.33
C PRO A 75 12.63 4.20 -4.11
N PHE A 76 12.11 3.00 -4.09
CA PHE A 76 11.41 2.43 -2.94
C PHE A 76 12.30 1.46 -2.17
N ASP A 77 12.11 1.36 -0.86
CA ASP A 77 12.81 0.44 0.03
C ASP A 77 12.09 -0.89 0.19
N ILE A 78 10.76 -0.88 0.10
CA ILE A 78 9.91 -2.07 0.21
C ILE A 78 8.64 -1.90 -0.64
N PHE A 79 8.19 -3.00 -1.22
CA PHE A 79 6.95 -3.07 -1.99
C PHE A 79 5.95 -4.04 -1.35
N PHE A 80 4.74 -3.56 -1.10
CA PHE A 80 3.58 -4.34 -0.65
C PHE A 80 2.65 -4.56 -1.84
N SER A 81 2.71 -5.75 -2.42
CA SER A 81 1.88 -6.22 -3.53
C SER A 81 0.54 -6.78 -3.04
N ALA A 82 -0.52 -6.63 -3.84
CA ALA A 82 -1.80 -7.30 -3.61
C ALA A 82 -1.88 -8.71 -4.26
N ASP A 83 -0.79 -9.21 -4.81
CA ASP A 83 -0.64 -10.57 -5.30
C ASP A 83 0.76 -11.10 -5.03
N LYS A 84 0.87 -12.43 -5.02
CA LYS A 84 2.10 -13.17 -4.83
C LYS A 84 3.00 -13.12 -6.05
N ASP A 85 2.41 -13.28 -7.25
CA ASP A 85 3.17 -13.49 -8.48
C ASP A 85 4.01 -12.26 -8.83
N THR A 86 3.45 -11.06 -8.70
CA THR A 86 4.19 -9.80 -8.91
C THR A 86 5.34 -9.63 -7.91
N ALA A 87 5.14 -9.97 -6.64
CA ALA A 87 6.19 -9.89 -5.63
C ALA A 87 7.32 -10.91 -5.90
N LEU A 88 6.95 -12.15 -6.25
CA LEU A 88 7.92 -13.19 -6.62
C LEU A 88 8.66 -12.85 -7.92
N LEU A 89 7.99 -12.24 -8.89
CA LEU A 89 8.63 -11.80 -10.14
C LEU A 89 9.75 -10.79 -9.85
N LEU A 90 9.49 -9.80 -8.98
CA LEU A 90 10.54 -8.88 -8.54
C LEU A 90 11.66 -9.58 -7.77
N ALA A 91 11.33 -10.50 -6.87
CA ALA A 91 12.34 -11.23 -6.08
C ALA A 91 13.22 -12.16 -6.92
N SER A 92 12.71 -12.68 -8.03
CA SER A 92 13.43 -13.63 -8.90
C SER A 92 14.22 -12.98 -10.04
N ASP A 93 13.94 -11.73 -10.37
CA ASP A 93 14.60 -11.01 -11.47
C ASP A 93 15.97 -10.51 -11.00
N SER A 94 17.04 -11.03 -11.58
CA SER A 94 18.43 -10.62 -11.28
C SER A 94 18.74 -9.16 -11.65
N THR A 95 17.88 -8.51 -12.43
CA THR A 95 17.99 -7.08 -12.78
C THR A 95 17.10 -6.21 -11.88
N SER A 96 16.27 -6.83 -11.06
CA SER A 96 15.41 -6.14 -10.09
C SER A 96 16.20 -5.56 -8.93
N PRO A 97 15.74 -4.46 -8.35
CA PRO A 97 16.31 -3.94 -7.10
C PRO A 97 15.98 -4.81 -5.87
N ALA A 98 15.25 -5.94 -6.02
CA ALA A 98 14.90 -6.78 -4.89
C ALA A 98 16.12 -7.29 -4.13
N ALA A 99 16.10 -7.12 -2.81
CA ALA A 99 17.22 -7.42 -1.92
C ALA A 99 16.92 -8.59 -0.97
N GLY A 100 15.87 -9.37 -1.22
CA GLY A 100 15.48 -10.50 -0.40
C GLY A 100 14.30 -11.28 -0.97
N ASP A 101 13.91 -12.33 -0.27
CA ASP A 101 12.76 -13.14 -0.62
C ASP A 101 11.45 -12.37 -0.41
N ALA A 102 10.46 -12.64 -1.27
CA ALA A 102 9.12 -12.15 -1.05
C ALA A 102 8.43 -12.98 0.06
N PHE A 103 7.68 -12.30 0.93
CA PHE A 103 6.97 -12.92 2.05
C PHE A 103 5.49 -12.53 2.08
N CYS A 104 4.65 -13.47 2.49
CA CYS A 104 3.23 -13.19 2.70
C CYS A 104 3.04 -12.31 3.94
N TYR A 105 2.23 -11.25 3.84
CA TYR A 105 1.87 -10.42 4.98
C TYR A 105 0.38 -10.48 5.34
N ALA A 106 -0.49 -10.87 4.38
CA ALA A 106 -1.93 -11.00 4.60
C ALA A 106 -2.60 -11.82 3.49
N MET A 107 -3.83 -12.27 3.76
CA MET A 107 -4.75 -12.81 2.76
C MET A 107 -5.92 -11.86 2.59
N GLY A 108 -6.22 -11.49 1.34
CA GLY A 108 -7.31 -10.58 1.02
C GLY A 108 -8.65 -11.28 0.85
N THR A 109 -9.73 -10.61 1.25
CA THR A 109 -11.11 -11.07 1.02
C THR A 109 -11.80 -10.11 0.05
N LEU A 110 -12.39 -10.66 -1.03
CA LEU A 110 -13.25 -9.91 -1.95
C LEU A 110 -14.68 -9.87 -1.38
N VAL A 111 -15.32 -8.71 -1.47
CA VAL A 111 -16.71 -8.51 -0.99
C VAL A 111 -17.55 -7.79 -2.05
N LEU A 112 -18.87 -8.02 -2.02
CA LEU A 112 -19.86 -7.25 -2.77
C LEU A 112 -20.42 -6.17 -1.85
N ALA A 113 -20.17 -4.92 -2.20
CA ALA A 113 -20.73 -3.75 -1.54
C ALA A 113 -21.92 -3.19 -2.32
N GLY A 114 -22.93 -2.70 -1.61
CA GLY A 114 -24.14 -2.10 -2.17
C GLY A 114 -25.31 -3.06 -2.28
N GLY A 115 -26.45 -2.54 -2.74
CA GLY A 115 -27.70 -3.25 -2.91
C GLY A 115 -28.28 -3.78 -1.60
N ASP A 116 -28.92 -4.96 -1.67
CA ASP A 116 -29.52 -5.67 -0.53
C ASP A 116 -28.59 -6.71 0.12
N GLY A 117 -27.34 -6.79 -0.33
CA GLY A 117 -26.35 -7.76 0.14
C GLY A 117 -26.44 -9.15 -0.52
N SER A 118 -27.42 -9.39 -1.41
CA SER A 118 -27.51 -10.65 -2.13
C SER A 118 -26.51 -10.73 -3.28
N LEU A 119 -25.76 -11.82 -3.36
CA LEU A 119 -24.85 -12.07 -4.49
C LEU A 119 -25.60 -12.29 -5.81
N ASN A 120 -26.89 -12.63 -5.79
CA ASN A 120 -27.74 -12.77 -6.98
C ASN A 120 -27.86 -11.45 -7.77
N GLN A 121 -27.64 -10.30 -7.14
CA GLN A 121 -27.62 -9.00 -7.82
C GLN A 121 -26.52 -8.92 -8.90
N LEU A 122 -25.49 -9.77 -8.81
CA LEU A 122 -24.50 -9.93 -9.87
C LEU A 122 -25.06 -10.54 -11.15
N ALA A 123 -26.26 -11.12 -11.15
CA ALA A 123 -26.96 -11.59 -12.34
C ALA A 123 -27.87 -10.53 -12.98
N ASP A 124 -28.17 -9.43 -12.28
CA ASP A 124 -29.09 -8.38 -12.76
C ASP A 124 -28.34 -7.33 -13.61
N PRO A 125 -28.65 -7.22 -14.91
CA PRO A 125 -28.01 -6.25 -15.80
C PRO A 125 -28.40 -4.78 -15.48
N ALA A 126 -29.47 -4.56 -14.70
CA ALA A 126 -29.88 -3.21 -14.30
C ALA A 126 -28.91 -2.60 -13.28
N ASN A 127 -28.21 -3.42 -12.48
CA ASN A 127 -27.26 -2.95 -11.49
C ASN A 127 -25.93 -2.56 -12.15
N SER A 128 -25.55 -1.30 -12.08
CA SER A 128 -24.20 -0.84 -12.42
C SER A 128 -23.19 -1.32 -11.38
N LEU A 129 -21.98 -1.69 -11.81
CA LEU A 129 -20.97 -2.29 -10.93
C LEU A 129 -19.60 -1.63 -11.11
N ALA A 130 -18.96 -1.27 -10.00
CA ALA A 130 -17.58 -0.84 -9.98
C ALA A 130 -16.62 -1.99 -9.65
N ILE A 131 -15.52 -2.08 -10.38
CA ILE A 131 -14.38 -2.96 -10.09
C ILE A 131 -13.07 -2.20 -10.31
N ALA A 132 -11.98 -2.64 -9.71
CA ALA A 132 -10.65 -2.15 -10.10
C ALA A 132 -10.26 -2.65 -11.50
N ASN A 133 -9.35 -1.95 -12.17
CA ASN A 133 -8.87 -2.39 -13.47
C ASN A 133 -8.20 -3.77 -13.38
N PRO A 134 -8.75 -4.81 -14.02
CA PRO A 134 -8.22 -6.17 -13.90
C PRO A 134 -6.83 -6.36 -14.49
N SER A 135 -6.41 -5.47 -15.42
CA SER A 135 -5.07 -5.55 -16.01
C SER A 135 -3.95 -5.09 -15.08
N THR A 136 -4.27 -4.44 -13.95
CA THR A 136 -3.27 -3.87 -13.05
C THR A 136 -3.56 -4.09 -11.58
N ALA A 137 -4.76 -4.58 -11.23
CA ALA A 137 -5.20 -4.74 -9.85
C ALA A 137 -5.71 -6.16 -9.59
N PRO A 138 -5.08 -6.94 -8.69
CA PRO A 138 -5.45 -8.33 -8.40
C PRO A 138 -6.90 -8.50 -7.94
N TYR A 139 -7.44 -7.57 -7.17
CA TYR A 139 -8.87 -7.58 -6.83
C TYR A 139 -9.79 -7.36 -8.03
N GLY A 140 -9.33 -6.63 -9.05
CA GLY A 140 -10.05 -6.47 -10.31
C GLY A 140 -10.05 -7.76 -11.13
N GLU A 141 -8.94 -8.48 -11.13
CA GLU A 141 -8.83 -9.80 -11.76
C GLU A 141 -9.74 -10.81 -11.07
N ALA A 142 -9.68 -10.90 -9.73
CA ALA A 142 -10.58 -11.75 -8.94
C ALA A 142 -12.06 -11.42 -9.19
N ALA A 143 -12.40 -10.12 -9.28
CA ALA A 143 -13.75 -9.68 -9.61
C ALA A 143 -14.20 -10.16 -11.00
N MET A 144 -13.32 -10.11 -12.01
CA MET A 144 -13.65 -10.62 -13.36
C MET A 144 -13.85 -12.13 -13.38
N VAL A 145 -13.08 -12.90 -12.59
CA VAL A 145 -13.30 -14.35 -12.45
C VAL A 145 -14.68 -14.63 -11.85
N VAL A 146 -15.09 -13.91 -10.81
CA VAL A 146 -16.43 -14.01 -10.23
C VAL A 146 -17.52 -13.68 -11.26
N LEU A 147 -17.38 -12.58 -11.99
CA LEU A 147 -18.35 -12.14 -13.00
C LEU A 147 -18.43 -13.07 -14.21
N GLY A 148 -17.37 -13.84 -14.48
CA GLY A 148 -17.34 -14.85 -15.55
C GLY A 148 -18.09 -16.14 -15.23
N ARG A 149 -18.62 -16.32 -14.02
CA ARG A 149 -19.37 -17.51 -13.62
C ARG A 149 -20.70 -17.60 -14.37
N GLU A 150 -21.12 -18.81 -14.69
CA GLU A 150 -22.34 -19.08 -15.48
C GLU A 150 -23.60 -18.49 -14.82
N GLU A 151 -23.69 -18.56 -13.50
CA GLU A 151 -24.83 -18.00 -12.72
C GLU A 151 -24.97 -16.49 -12.85
N PHE A 152 -23.95 -15.75 -13.29
CA PHE A 152 -23.98 -14.31 -13.50
C PHE A 152 -23.98 -13.88 -14.97
N ALA A 153 -24.16 -14.83 -15.89
CA ALA A 153 -24.11 -14.58 -17.33
C ALA A 153 -25.15 -13.52 -17.79
N SER A 154 -26.33 -13.48 -17.18
CA SER A 154 -27.36 -12.49 -17.52
C SER A 154 -26.94 -11.05 -17.18
N GLY A 155 -26.06 -10.87 -16.21
CA GLY A 155 -25.53 -9.59 -15.82
C GLY A 155 -24.34 -9.08 -16.67
N GLN A 156 -23.89 -9.79 -17.69
CA GLN A 156 -22.71 -9.39 -18.49
C GLN A 156 -22.90 -8.07 -19.26
N ASN A 157 -24.14 -7.71 -19.59
CA ASN A 157 -24.44 -6.45 -20.30
C ASN A 157 -24.63 -5.25 -19.38
N ARG A 158 -24.35 -5.39 -18.08
CA ARG A 158 -24.42 -4.28 -17.12
C ARG A 158 -23.42 -3.16 -17.42
N LYS A 159 -23.71 -1.95 -16.94
CA LYS A 159 -22.72 -0.89 -16.90
C LYS A 159 -21.60 -1.28 -15.92
N LEU A 160 -20.43 -1.66 -16.46
CA LEU A 160 -19.23 -1.98 -15.69
C LEU A 160 -18.28 -0.76 -15.69
N VAL A 161 -18.03 -0.19 -14.50
CA VAL A 161 -17.11 0.93 -14.29
C VAL A 161 -15.79 0.43 -13.72
N ARG A 162 -14.68 0.79 -14.36
CA ARG A 162 -13.34 0.35 -13.94
C ARG A 162 -12.58 1.51 -13.31
N GLY A 163 -12.25 1.38 -12.02
CA GLY A 163 -11.35 2.29 -11.34
C GLY A 163 -9.89 1.94 -11.66
N THR A 164 -9.00 2.92 -11.65
CA THR A 164 -7.55 2.69 -11.81
C THR A 164 -6.98 1.81 -10.70
N ASN A 165 -7.65 1.80 -9.55
CA ASN A 165 -7.35 0.94 -8.40
C ASN A 165 -8.63 0.74 -7.56
N VAL A 166 -8.53 -0.05 -6.48
CA VAL A 166 -9.68 -0.37 -5.62
C VAL A 166 -10.24 0.83 -4.86
N ILE A 167 -9.42 1.84 -4.55
CA ILE A 167 -9.90 3.06 -3.88
C ILE A 167 -10.81 3.86 -4.81
N GLN A 168 -10.46 4.00 -6.09
CA GLN A 168 -11.32 4.67 -7.05
C GLN A 168 -12.61 3.88 -7.29
N SER A 169 -12.55 2.55 -7.31
CA SER A 169 -13.75 1.72 -7.41
C SER A 169 -14.67 1.89 -6.19
N TYR A 170 -14.09 1.95 -4.99
CA TYR A 170 -14.80 2.29 -3.77
C TYR A 170 -15.48 3.67 -3.88
N GLN A 171 -14.77 4.68 -4.39
CA GLN A 171 -15.32 6.02 -4.57
C GLN A 171 -16.52 6.05 -5.52
N PHE A 172 -16.47 5.31 -6.64
CA PHE A 172 -17.60 5.22 -7.57
C PHE A 172 -18.86 4.66 -6.90
N TRP A 173 -18.73 3.64 -6.09
CA TRP A 173 -19.83 3.10 -5.32
C TRP A 173 -20.27 4.03 -4.20
N PHE A 174 -19.34 4.51 -3.39
CA PHE A 174 -19.64 5.35 -2.22
C PHE A 174 -20.35 6.66 -2.59
N THR A 175 -20.04 7.23 -3.75
CA THR A 175 -20.69 8.44 -4.28
C THR A 175 -21.98 8.17 -5.07
N GLY A 176 -22.42 6.92 -5.17
CA GLY A 176 -23.63 6.54 -5.91
C GLY A 176 -23.46 6.58 -7.44
N SER A 177 -22.22 6.59 -7.96
CA SER A 177 -21.96 6.51 -9.40
C SER A 177 -22.19 5.11 -9.96
N THR A 178 -22.15 4.10 -9.09
CA THR A 178 -22.55 2.72 -9.34
C THR A 178 -23.37 2.17 -8.18
N ASP A 179 -24.27 1.23 -8.47
CA ASP A 179 -25.15 0.61 -7.48
C ASP A 179 -24.39 -0.38 -6.60
N LEU A 180 -23.44 -1.08 -7.21
CA LEU A 180 -22.66 -2.16 -6.60
C LEU A 180 -21.16 -1.90 -6.80
N ALA A 181 -20.33 -2.55 -5.95
CA ALA A 181 -18.90 -2.66 -6.18
C ALA A 181 -18.36 -3.99 -5.66
N LEU A 182 -17.38 -4.57 -6.38
CA LEU A 182 -16.54 -5.67 -5.88
C LEU A 182 -15.23 -5.07 -5.34
N LEU A 183 -15.02 -5.20 -4.03
CA LEU A 183 -14.00 -4.47 -3.28
C LEU A 183 -13.23 -5.37 -2.31
N PRO A 184 -12.04 -4.96 -1.87
CA PRO A 184 -11.41 -5.54 -0.68
C PRO A 184 -12.28 -5.32 0.56
N LYS A 185 -12.41 -6.33 1.41
CA LYS A 185 -13.13 -6.23 2.69
C LYS A 185 -12.62 -5.08 3.57
N ALA A 186 -11.33 -4.78 3.52
CA ALA A 186 -10.74 -3.66 4.25
C ALA A 186 -11.34 -2.29 3.90
N LEU A 187 -11.93 -2.13 2.70
CA LEU A 187 -12.62 -0.89 2.28
C LEU A 187 -14.13 -0.91 2.57
N ALA A 188 -14.72 -2.09 2.76
CA ALA A 188 -16.16 -2.26 2.97
C ALA A 188 -16.42 -3.43 3.94
N LYS A 189 -16.13 -3.22 5.22
CA LYS A 189 -16.09 -4.28 6.26
C LYS A 189 -17.41 -5.02 6.43
N ASP A 190 -18.54 -4.32 6.28
CA ASP A 190 -19.90 -4.86 6.46
C ASP A 190 -20.50 -5.42 5.16
N ALA A 191 -19.76 -5.38 4.04
CA ALA A 191 -20.21 -5.88 2.75
C ALA A 191 -20.21 -7.41 2.69
N THR A 192 -20.99 -7.99 1.77
CA THR A 192 -21.17 -9.43 1.65
C THR A 192 -19.92 -10.10 1.09
N PRO A 193 -19.30 -11.05 1.82
CA PRO A 193 -18.12 -11.75 1.32
C PRO A 193 -18.44 -12.59 0.07
N ILE A 194 -17.56 -12.54 -0.92
CA ILE A 194 -17.56 -13.47 -2.03
C ILE A 194 -17.01 -14.83 -1.56
N PRO A 195 -17.64 -15.95 -1.88
CA PRO A 195 -17.14 -17.28 -1.54
C PRO A 195 -15.71 -17.48 -2.08
N LYS A 196 -14.79 -17.89 -1.23
CA LYS A 196 -13.35 -18.03 -1.55
C LYS A 196 -13.08 -18.94 -2.76
N GLN A 197 -13.92 -19.95 -2.99
CA GLN A 197 -13.78 -20.87 -4.10
C GLN A 197 -14.24 -20.30 -5.46
N TRP A 198 -14.76 -19.06 -5.49
CA TRP A 198 -15.23 -18.42 -6.72
C TRP A 198 -14.15 -17.68 -7.48
N HIS A 199 -13.01 -17.47 -6.87
CA HIS A 199 -11.84 -16.80 -7.47
C HIS A 199 -10.54 -17.34 -6.87
N PRO A 200 -9.39 -17.15 -7.53
CA PRO A 200 -8.09 -17.46 -6.95
C PRO A 200 -7.86 -16.69 -5.65
N PRO A 201 -7.10 -17.23 -4.68
CA PRO A 201 -6.73 -16.51 -3.46
C PRO A 201 -6.07 -15.17 -3.77
N VAL A 202 -6.42 -14.12 -3.03
CA VAL A 202 -5.75 -12.83 -3.12
C VAL A 202 -4.65 -12.79 -2.06
N GLU A 203 -3.52 -13.44 -2.37
CA GLU A 203 -2.37 -13.54 -1.47
C GLU A 203 -1.59 -12.23 -1.51
N GLN A 204 -1.46 -11.57 -0.36
CA GLN A 204 -0.74 -10.30 -0.27
C GLN A 204 0.72 -10.55 0.10
N PHE A 205 1.65 -10.15 -0.75
CA PHE A 205 3.08 -10.39 -0.56
C PHE A 205 3.87 -9.09 -0.55
N ALA A 206 4.93 -9.05 0.25
CA ALA A 206 5.87 -7.93 0.25
C ALA A 206 7.27 -8.40 -0.12
N VAL A 207 8.06 -7.50 -0.67
CA VAL A 207 9.48 -7.72 -1.01
C VAL A 207 10.29 -6.47 -0.71
N ALA A 208 11.44 -6.66 -0.04
CA ALA A 208 12.41 -5.59 0.18
C ALA A 208 13.12 -5.26 -1.14
N LEU A 209 13.30 -3.96 -1.43
CA LEU A 209 13.90 -3.45 -2.66
C LEU A 209 15.28 -2.82 -2.41
N SER A 210 15.63 -2.55 -1.17
CA SER A 210 16.97 -2.13 -0.75
C SER A 210 17.57 -3.13 0.22
N THR A 211 18.89 -3.16 0.32
CA THR A 211 19.58 -4.09 1.21
C THR A 211 19.39 -3.68 2.66
N THR A 212 18.96 -4.62 3.52
CA THR A 212 18.79 -4.37 4.95
C THR A 212 20.14 -4.13 5.66
N SER A 213 21.26 -4.59 5.08
CA SER A 213 22.61 -4.30 5.58
C SER A 213 22.95 -2.80 5.53
N ASP A 214 22.44 -2.11 4.53
CA ASP A 214 22.72 -0.70 4.29
C ASP A 214 21.61 0.22 4.83
N ASN A 215 20.41 -0.36 5.05
CA ASN A 215 19.24 0.36 5.59
C ASN A 215 18.76 -0.26 6.91
N LYS A 216 19.28 0.24 8.03
CA LYS A 216 18.92 -0.23 9.38
C LYS A 216 17.45 0.07 9.74
N VAL A 217 16.87 1.12 9.15
CA VAL A 217 15.46 1.47 9.36
C VAL A 217 14.58 0.41 8.73
N LEU A 218 14.92 -0.04 7.50
CA LEU A 218 14.21 -1.13 6.83
C LEU A 218 14.28 -2.43 7.65
N ALA A 219 15.46 -2.80 8.17
CA ALA A 219 15.59 -4.01 9.00
C ALA A 219 14.67 -3.93 10.23
N ARG A 220 14.68 -2.80 10.93
CA ARG A 220 13.79 -2.58 12.09
C ARG A 220 12.32 -2.60 11.70
N TYR A 221 11.98 -2.06 10.53
CA TYR A 221 10.61 -2.05 10.02
C TYR A 221 10.12 -3.47 9.70
N LEU A 222 10.95 -4.31 9.10
CA LEU A 222 10.62 -5.72 8.83
C LEU A 222 10.39 -6.52 10.12
N ASP A 223 11.22 -6.31 11.14
CA ASP A 223 11.02 -6.91 12.47
C ASP A 223 9.70 -6.44 13.09
N TRP A 224 9.40 -5.14 12.97
CA TRP A 224 8.15 -4.54 13.42
C TRP A 224 6.93 -5.16 12.73
N LEU A 225 6.97 -5.33 11.41
CA LEU A 225 5.90 -5.96 10.63
C LEU A 225 5.62 -7.40 11.09
N GLY A 226 6.63 -8.13 11.54
CA GLY A 226 6.52 -9.49 12.07
C GLY A 226 5.85 -9.57 13.44
N SER A 227 5.64 -8.44 14.13
CA SER A 227 5.11 -8.42 15.50
C SER A 227 3.64 -8.85 15.57
N ASP A 228 3.25 -9.44 16.72
CA ASP A 228 1.85 -9.85 16.95
C ASP A 228 0.89 -8.66 16.96
N ARG A 229 1.38 -7.47 17.33
CA ARG A 229 0.62 -6.23 17.28
C ARG A 229 0.24 -5.87 15.85
N VAL A 230 1.19 -5.90 14.92
CA VAL A 230 0.92 -5.60 13.51
C VAL A 230 0.00 -6.65 12.89
N LYS A 231 0.20 -7.93 13.21
CA LYS A 231 -0.71 -9.02 12.77
C LYS A 231 -2.14 -8.79 13.26
N ALA A 232 -2.30 -8.34 14.51
CA ALA A 232 -3.63 -7.99 15.04
C ALA A 232 -4.25 -6.80 14.28
N MET A 233 -3.48 -5.72 14.01
CA MET A 233 -3.95 -4.57 13.24
C MET A 233 -4.39 -4.97 11.82
N ILE A 234 -3.64 -5.84 11.15
CA ILE A 234 -3.96 -6.37 9.82
C ILE A 234 -5.29 -7.16 9.87
N THR A 235 -5.45 -8.02 10.88
CA THR A 235 -6.67 -8.81 11.05
C THR A 235 -7.89 -7.92 11.33
N GLU A 236 -7.75 -6.93 12.21
CA GLU A 236 -8.81 -5.97 12.54
C GLU A 236 -9.20 -5.11 11.33
N ALA A 237 -8.26 -4.84 10.43
CA ALA A 237 -8.53 -4.14 9.17
C ALA A 237 -9.37 -4.97 8.18
N GLY A 238 -9.54 -6.29 8.41
CA GLY A 238 -10.39 -7.17 7.60
C GLY A 238 -9.62 -8.11 6.67
N TYR A 239 -8.33 -8.27 6.90
CA TYR A 239 -7.49 -9.29 6.26
C TYR A 239 -7.46 -10.57 7.07
N GLU A 240 -7.08 -11.66 6.42
CA GLU A 240 -6.84 -12.93 7.10
C GLU A 240 -5.32 -13.19 7.23
N PRO A 241 -4.89 -13.99 8.20
CA PRO A 241 -3.48 -14.37 8.32
C PRO A 241 -3.06 -15.22 7.13
N CYS A 242 -1.76 -15.18 6.83
CA CYS A 242 -1.14 -16.09 5.87
C CYS A 242 -1.25 -17.54 6.37
N SER A 243 -1.53 -18.46 5.46
CA SER A 243 -1.63 -19.91 5.71
C SER A 243 -0.25 -20.58 5.66
#